data_13e805faf03815ac952ea961184f5446
#
_entry.id   13e805faf03815ac952ea961184f5446
#
_cell.length_a   1.000
_cell.length_b   1.000
_cell.length_c   1.000
_cell.angle_alpha   90.00
_cell.angle_beta   90.00
_cell.angle_gamma   90.00
#
_symmetry.space_group_name_H-M   'P 1'
#
loop_
_entity.id
_entity.type
_entity.pdbx_description
1 polymer ?
#
loop_
_entity_poly.entity_id
_entity_poly.type
_entity_poly.pdbx_seq_one_letter_code
_entity_poly.pdbx_strand_id
1 'polypeptide(L)'
;MIGNYWNSAYRNLMKRKKFSFINIFGLAIGMASALLMLTYVTFEFSFDKMHTKYAHIYRVQSTFHEGEVLTDYWATSSFGYASAMKENLAGIEDYTRIATHLQPEQIVKYGELTLRENQIAYADPGFFRLFDFELLKGDKKTCLSMPRQVVITERIARKYFKDEDPIGKILIFTGTYDKVSCEVTGVMKEMPSNSHIHYNFLISYASLPQYMQEYWYKHEAYTYVLLDSPERKAEIEKEFPVMAEKYKTEEALKNKTWGVSLIPLADIHLTPQIGYETETKGNRSSMIALIFAAVAILVIAWINYINLTVARSMERAKEVGVRRVVGAFRQQLIYQFLFEALVMNLIAFILAVGLIELVLPHFNQLVGRTVTFSVWFMDYWWILLVLVFIAGIFISGYYPALALLNRKPITLLKGKFLHSKSGDRTRQVLVVVQYTA
;
A
#
# COMPACT_ATOMS: atom_id res chain seq x y z
N MET A 1 -5.85 -20.13 -38.25
CA MET A 1 -7.03 -19.42 -37.67
C MET A 1 -6.66 -18.08 -37.01
N ILE A 2 -5.66 -18.01 -36.15
CA ILE A 2 -5.25 -16.77 -35.43
C ILE A 2 -4.89 -15.63 -36.41
N GLY A 3 -4.15 -15.91 -37.48
CA GLY A 3 -3.79 -14.91 -38.50
C GLY A 3 -4.99 -14.24 -39.18
N ASN A 4 -6.08 -15.00 -39.36
CA ASN A 4 -7.32 -14.46 -39.95
C ASN A 4 -8.05 -13.53 -38.97
N TYR A 5 -8.02 -13.82 -37.65
CA TYR A 5 -8.60 -12.96 -36.63
C TYR A 5 -7.79 -11.66 -36.48
N TRP A 6 -6.46 -11.75 -36.54
CA TRP A 6 -5.58 -10.58 -36.52
C TRP A 6 -5.84 -9.65 -37.71
N ASN A 7 -5.85 -10.20 -38.94
CA ASN A 7 -6.15 -9.42 -40.13
C ASN A 7 -7.54 -8.78 -40.08
N SER A 8 -8.53 -9.47 -39.52
CA SER A 8 -9.87 -8.93 -39.33
C SER A 8 -9.88 -7.78 -38.33
N ALA A 9 -9.22 -7.94 -37.16
CA ALA A 9 -9.12 -6.91 -36.14
C ALA A 9 -8.38 -5.67 -36.69
N TYR A 10 -7.22 -5.84 -37.32
CA TYR A 10 -6.45 -4.77 -37.91
C TYR A 10 -7.22 -3.99 -38.99
N ARG A 11 -7.87 -4.71 -39.93
CA ARG A 11 -8.71 -4.08 -40.97
C ARG A 11 -9.87 -3.29 -40.38
N ASN A 12 -10.48 -3.77 -39.30
CA ASN A 12 -11.57 -3.06 -38.61
C ASN A 12 -11.08 -1.79 -37.92
N LEU A 13 -9.92 -1.84 -37.27
CA LEU A 13 -9.26 -0.68 -36.67
C LEU A 13 -8.95 0.41 -37.70
N MET A 14 -8.36 0.02 -38.84
CA MET A 14 -7.89 0.96 -39.88
C MET A 14 -9.01 1.52 -40.74
N LYS A 15 -10.07 0.74 -41.02
CA LYS A 15 -11.22 1.22 -41.80
C LYS A 15 -12.01 2.32 -41.10
N ARG A 16 -11.94 2.41 -39.74
CA ARG A 16 -12.80 3.28 -38.93
C ARG A 16 -12.02 4.00 -37.84
N LYS A 17 -10.95 4.69 -38.22
CA LYS A 17 -9.98 5.33 -37.33
C LYS A 17 -10.62 6.20 -36.22
N LYS A 18 -11.58 7.07 -36.56
CA LYS A 18 -12.22 7.96 -35.58
C LYS A 18 -12.93 7.21 -34.45
N PHE A 19 -13.62 6.14 -34.80
CA PHE A 19 -14.36 5.35 -33.81
C PHE A 19 -13.43 4.50 -32.95
N SER A 20 -12.46 3.83 -33.56
CA SER A 20 -11.45 3.06 -32.85
C SER A 20 -10.68 3.96 -31.89
N PHE A 21 -10.36 5.18 -32.31
CA PHE A 21 -9.69 6.18 -31.48
C PHE A 21 -10.56 6.56 -30.26
N ILE A 22 -11.84 6.93 -30.46
CA ILE A 22 -12.73 7.32 -29.34
C ILE A 22 -12.89 6.16 -28.35
N ASN A 23 -13.05 4.92 -28.83
CA ASN A 23 -13.20 3.75 -27.97
C ASN A 23 -11.92 3.42 -27.20
N ILE A 24 -10.77 3.40 -27.89
CA ILE A 24 -9.49 3.10 -27.25
C ILE A 24 -9.14 4.19 -26.23
N PHE A 25 -9.33 5.46 -26.59
CA PHE A 25 -9.00 6.57 -25.70
C PHE A 25 -9.93 6.63 -24.48
N GLY A 26 -11.25 6.47 -24.69
CA GLY A 26 -12.21 6.41 -23.57
C GLY A 26 -11.94 5.25 -22.63
N LEU A 27 -11.62 4.07 -23.18
CA LEU A 27 -11.25 2.91 -22.38
C LEU A 27 -9.90 3.12 -21.67
N ALA A 28 -8.92 3.72 -22.35
CA ALA A 28 -7.60 4.01 -21.77
C ALA A 28 -7.68 5.01 -20.61
N ILE A 29 -8.46 6.07 -20.73
CA ILE A 29 -8.67 7.03 -19.64
C ILE A 29 -9.36 6.36 -18.45
N GLY A 30 -10.42 5.59 -18.69
CA GLY A 30 -11.11 4.87 -17.62
C GLY A 30 -10.21 3.85 -16.92
N MET A 31 -9.42 3.08 -17.70
CA MET A 31 -8.43 2.16 -17.14
C MET A 31 -7.33 2.90 -16.38
N ALA A 32 -6.80 4.00 -16.91
CA ALA A 32 -5.75 4.77 -16.26
C ALA A 32 -6.21 5.33 -14.92
N SER A 33 -7.41 5.94 -14.87
CA SER A 33 -7.98 6.49 -13.64
C SER A 33 -8.21 5.40 -12.59
N ALA A 34 -8.82 4.28 -12.98
CA ALA A 34 -9.07 3.18 -12.06
C ALA A 34 -7.78 2.51 -11.58
N LEU A 35 -6.83 2.27 -12.48
CA LEU A 35 -5.54 1.68 -12.14
C LEU A 35 -4.71 2.60 -11.24
N LEU A 36 -4.73 3.92 -11.44
CA LEU A 36 -4.04 4.87 -10.57
C LEU A 36 -4.61 4.83 -9.15
N MET A 37 -5.95 4.83 -9.00
CA MET A 37 -6.61 4.68 -7.70
C MET A 37 -6.25 3.35 -7.03
N LEU A 38 -6.32 2.24 -7.78
CA LEU A 38 -5.98 0.92 -7.26
C LEU A 38 -4.49 0.81 -6.93
N THR A 39 -3.59 1.46 -7.69
CA THR A 39 -2.15 1.53 -7.38
C THR A 39 -1.92 2.23 -6.04
N TYR A 40 -2.61 3.34 -5.81
CA TYR A 40 -2.55 4.03 -4.53
C TYR A 40 -3.09 3.17 -3.38
N VAL A 41 -4.25 2.55 -3.57
CA VAL A 41 -4.85 1.64 -2.58
C VAL A 41 -3.91 0.46 -2.27
N THR A 42 -3.32 -0.15 -3.29
CA THR A 42 -2.37 -1.26 -3.11
C THR A 42 -1.12 -0.79 -2.35
N PHE A 43 -0.63 0.42 -2.63
CA PHE A 43 0.46 1.04 -1.89
C PHE A 43 0.09 1.24 -0.41
N GLU A 44 -1.08 1.79 -0.10
CA GLU A 44 -1.55 1.99 1.28
C GLU A 44 -1.73 0.66 2.05
N PHE A 45 -2.16 -0.41 1.38
CA PHE A 45 -2.26 -1.74 1.96
C PHE A 45 -0.92 -2.50 2.02
N SER A 46 0.13 -2.01 1.38
CA SER A 46 1.46 -2.63 1.38
C SER A 46 2.34 -2.20 2.55
N PHE A 47 1.87 -1.25 3.39
CA PHE A 47 2.67 -0.74 4.50
C PHE A 47 3.19 -1.85 5.40
N ASP A 48 4.50 -1.79 5.67
CA ASP A 48 5.26 -2.65 6.57
C ASP A 48 5.25 -4.16 6.24
N LYS A 49 4.64 -4.57 5.13
CA LYS A 49 4.61 -5.97 4.68
C LYS A 49 5.93 -6.45 4.06
N MET A 50 6.90 -5.55 3.86
CA MET A 50 8.23 -5.91 3.39
C MET A 50 9.06 -6.69 4.41
N HIS A 51 8.64 -6.71 5.68
CA HIS A 51 9.33 -7.47 6.72
C HIS A 51 8.88 -8.93 6.73
N THR A 52 9.81 -9.87 6.71
CA THR A 52 9.50 -11.32 6.65
C THR A 52 8.65 -11.80 7.84
N LYS A 53 8.82 -11.16 8.99
CA LYS A 53 8.12 -11.48 10.24
C LYS A 53 6.90 -10.59 10.51
N TYR A 54 6.44 -9.78 9.54
CA TYR A 54 5.41 -8.75 9.78
C TYR A 54 4.13 -9.30 10.41
N ALA A 55 3.77 -10.55 10.13
CA ALA A 55 2.57 -11.20 10.68
C ALA A 55 2.67 -11.52 12.18
N HIS A 56 3.89 -11.59 12.73
CA HIS A 56 4.19 -11.90 14.11
C HIS A 56 4.68 -10.68 14.91
N ILE A 57 4.91 -9.55 14.26
CA ILE A 57 5.32 -8.31 14.91
C ILE A 57 4.09 -7.50 15.29
N TYR A 58 4.05 -7.06 16.54
CA TYR A 58 2.99 -6.23 17.09
C TYR A 58 3.57 -5.01 17.77
N ARG A 59 2.92 -3.83 17.57
CA ARG A 59 3.22 -2.64 18.35
C ARG A 59 2.41 -2.65 19.64
N VAL A 60 3.08 -2.40 20.75
CA VAL A 60 2.47 -2.29 22.07
C VAL A 60 1.96 -0.86 22.26
N GLN A 61 0.67 -0.72 22.43
CA GLN A 61 -0.03 0.53 22.70
C GLN A 61 -0.46 0.57 24.16
N SER A 62 -0.29 1.69 24.85
CA SER A 62 -0.72 1.83 26.24
C SER A 62 -2.19 2.17 26.33
N THR A 63 -2.89 1.50 27.22
CA THR A 63 -4.27 1.80 27.60
C THR A 63 -4.37 2.07 29.08
N PHE A 64 -5.15 3.06 29.47
CA PHE A 64 -5.37 3.43 30.87
C PHE A 64 -6.84 3.43 31.17
N HIS A 65 -7.21 2.82 32.28
CA HIS A 65 -8.60 2.67 32.71
C HIS A 65 -8.81 3.20 34.12
N GLU A 66 -9.95 3.85 34.32
CA GLU A 66 -10.50 4.15 35.64
C GLU A 66 -11.76 3.27 35.86
N GLY A 67 -11.62 2.19 36.63
CA GLY A 67 -12.61 1.12 36.65
C GLY A 67 -12.71 0.43 35.25
N GLU A 68 -13.91 0.37 34.70
CA GLU A 68 -14.15 -0.17 33.35
C GLU A 68 -14.02 0.85 32.21
N VAL A 69 -13.82 2.14 32.51
CA VAL A 69 -13.78 3.20 31.54
C VAL A 69 -12.37 3.38 31.03
N LEU A 70 -12.18 3.27 29.69
CA LEU A 70 -10.93 3.64 29.01
C LEU A 70 -10.78 5.17 29.06
N THR A 71 -9.76 5.66 29.75
CA THR A 71 -9.50 7.10 29.90
C THR A 71 -8.48 7.61 28.88
N ASP A 72 -7.44 6.82 28.61
CA ASP A 72 -6.37 7.22 27.68
C ASP A 72 -5.94 6.04 26.82
N TYR A 73 -5.59 6.33 25.55
CA TYR A 73 -5.10 5.36 24.60
C TYR A 73 -3.97 5.97 23.75
N TRP A 74 -2.76 5.44 23.93
CA TRP A 74 -1.54 6.00 23.35
C TRP A 74 -0.81 5.01 22.45
N ALA A 75 -0.30 5.50 21.32
CA ALA A 75 0.52 4.74 20.36
C ALA A 75 1.86 4.30 20.96
N THR A 76 2.32 5.03 21.97
CA THR A 76 3.57 4.80 22.68
C THR A 76 3.36 3.98 23.94
N SER A 77 4.44 3.44 24.46
CA SER A 77 4.49 2.69 25.71
C SER A 77 5.63 3.20 26.60
N SER A 78 5.61 2.75 27.86
CA SER A 78 6.68 3.03 28.79
C SER A 78 7.98 2.34 28.37
N PHE A 79 9.10 2.91 28.74
CA PHE A 79 10.43 2.36 28.52
C PHE A 79 10.62 0.98 29.18
N GLY A 80 9.99 0.73 30.34
CA GLY A 80 10.08 -0.53 31.07
C GLY A 80 9.19 -1.64 30.55
N TYR A 81 8.25 -1.39 29.62
CA TYR A 81 7.29 -2.42 29.18
C TYR A 81 7.96 -3.60 28.48
N ALA A 82 8.85 -3.33 27.55
CA ALA A 82 9.41 -4.35 26.67
C ALA A 82 10.17 -5.44 27.41
N SER A 83 11.10 -5.06 28.29
CA SER A 83 11.89 -5.97 29.12
C SER A 83 11.00 -6.76 30.08
N ALA A 84 10.13 -6.06 30.80
CA ALA A 84 9.22 -6.70 31.75
C ALA A 84 8.24 -7.67 31.08
N MET A 85 7.70 -7.32 29.92
CA MET A 85 6.84 -8.20 29.12
C MET A 85 7.61 -9.47 28.68
N LYS A 86 8.84 -9.30 28.18
CA LYS A 86 9.68 -10.41 27.75
C LYS A 86 10.04 -11.37 28.89
N GLU A 87 10.25 -10.83 30.09
CA GLU A 87 10.62 -11.62 31.27
C GLU A 87 9.42 -12.33 31.94
N ASN A 88 8.26 -11.70 31.91
CA ASN A 88 7.12 -12.16 32.73
C ASN A 88 5.95 -12.78 31.93
N LEU A 89 5.86 -12.53 30.63
CA LEU A 89 4.77 -13.00 29.77
C LEU A 89 5.28 -14.02 28.75
N ALA A 90 4.57 -15.14 28.63
CA ALA A 90 4.92 -16.20 27.69
C ALA A 90 4.58 -15.78 26.23
N GLY A 91 5.32 -16.32 25.28
CA GLY A 91 5.04 -16.14 23.85
C GLY A 91 5.68 -14.91 23.19
N ILE A 92 6.48 -14.13 23.92
CA ILE A 92 7.27 -13.04 23.35
C ILE A 92 8.67 -13.55 23.07
N GLU A 93 9.01 -13.67 21.77
CA GLU A 93 10.32 -14.15 21.33
C GLU A 93 11.41 -13.08 21.40
N ASP A 94 11.08 -11.85 21.00
CA ASP A 94 12.03 -10.73 20.95
C ASP A 94 11.26 -9.40 21.01
N TYR A 95 11.98 -8.30 21.22
CA TYR A 95 11.41 -6.96 21.21
C TYR A 95 12.39 -5.91 20.70
N THR A 96 11.85 -4.73 20.38
CA THR A 96 12.63 -3.51 20.17
C THR A 96 11.82 -2.29 20.61
N ARG A 97 12.51 -1.33 21.21
CA ARG A 97 11.96 -0.01 21.53
C ARG A 97 12.57 1.02 20.59
N ILE A 98 11.78 2.00 20.19
CA ILE A 98 12.20 3.17 19.40
C ILE A 98 11.74 4.41 20.15
N ALA A 99 12.64 5.10 20.81
CA ALA A 99 12.34 6.32 21.55
C ALA A 99 12.62 7.55 20.66
N THR A 100 11.57 8.32 20.36
CA THR A 100 11.61 9.41 19.39
C THR A 100 11.21 10.76 19.97
N HIS A 101 10.35 10.75 20.99
CA HIS A 101 9.75 11.98 21.54
C HIS A 101 10.69 12.77 22.45
N LEU A 102 11.84 12.18 22.82
CA LEU A 102 12.79 12.81 23.70
C LEU A 102 13.35 14.11 23.11
N GLN A 103 13.73 14.08 21.83
CA GLN A 103 14.31 15.22 21.11
C GLN A 103 14.13 15.03 19.60
N PRO A 104 13.03 15.52 19.02
CA PRO A 104 12.71 15.29 17.61
C PRO A 104 13.67 15.99 16.64
N GLU A 105 14.30 17.09 17.09
CA GLU A 105 15.29 17.83 16.32
C GLU A 105 16.55 18.04 17.15
N GLN A 106 17.71 17.83 16.55
CA GLN A 106 19.00 18.04 17.18
C GLN A 106 19.98 18.71 16.21
N ILE A 107 20.98 19.40 16.79
CA ILE A 107 22.12 19.88 16.01
C ILE A 107 23.14 18.76 15.93
N VAL A 108 23.48 18.34 14.70
CA VAL A 108 24.46 17.29 14.44
C VAL A 108 25.72 17.92 13.85
N LYS A 109 26.86 17.66 14.46
CA LYS A 109 28.18 18.21 14.08
C LYS A 109 29.15 17.10 13.65
N TYR A 110 29.85 17.33 12.52
CA TYR A 110 31.02 16.59 12.09
C TYR A 110 32.09 17.57 11.59
N GLY A 111 33.27 17.62 12.24
CA GLY A 111 34.30 18.63 11.96
C GLY A 111 33.75 20.06 12.07
N GLU A 112 33.83 20.80 10.98
CA GLU A 112 33.26 22.17 10.90
C GLU A 112 31.79 22.16 10.41
N LEU A 113 31.29 21.09 9.86
CA LEU A 113 29.92 20.95 9.37
C LEU A 113 28.96 20.81 10.55
N THR A 114 28.01 21.74 10.66
CA THR A 114 27.00 21.75 11.73
C THR A 114 25.65 22.00 11.11
N LEU A 115 24.73 21.02 11.26
CA LEU A 115 23.41 21.04 10.64
C LEU A 115 22.32 20.71 11.67
N ARG A 116 21.13 21.26 11.46
CA ARG A 116 19.93 20.87 12.19
C ARG A 116 19.31 19.65 11.49
N GLU A 117 19.12 18.59 12.24
CA GLU A 117 18.60 17.30 11.75
C GLU A 117 17.36 16.89 12.52
N ASN A 118 16.50 16.17 11.84
CA ASN A 118 15.30 15.55 12.37
C ASN A 118 15.31 14.04 12.10
N GLN A 119 14.25 13.32 12.48
CA GLN A 119 14.15 11.88 12.32
C GLN A 119 15.30 11.14 13.01
N ILE A 120 15.55 11.53 14.24
CA ILE A 120 16.53 10.92 15.14
C ILE A 120 15.78 10.10 16.17
N ALA A 121 16.18 8.84 16.36
CA ALA A 121 15.61 7.96 17.38
C ALA A 121 16.68 7.16 18.11
N TYR A 122 16.35 6.75 19.34
CA TYR A 122 17.11 5.76 20.08
C TYR A 122 16.46 4.40 19.87
N ALA A 123 17.24 3.39 19.45
CA ALA A 123 16.71 2.05 19.14
C ALA A 123 17.51 0.93 19.83
N ASP A 124 16.78 -0.09 20.29
CA ASP A 124 17.39 -1.31 20.84
C ASP A 124 18.11 -2.12 19.75
N PRO A 125 19.07 -2.98 20.13
CA PRO A 125 19.68 -3.94 19.20
C PRO A 125 18.69 -4.88 18.50
N GLY A 126 17.48 -5.05 19.07
CA GLY A 126 16.37 -5.78 18.48
C GLY A 126 15.85 -5.21 17.18
N PHE A 127 16.14 -3.95 16.89
CA PHE A 127 15.62 -3.27 15.69
C PHE A 127 15.90 -4.05 14.39
N PHE A 128 17.14 -4.39 14.13
CA PHE A 128 17.53 -5.15 12.93
C PHE A 128 17.25 -6.66 13.02
N ARG A 129 16.79 -7.18 14.17
CA ARG A 129 16.32 -8.56 14.32
C ARG A 129 14.82 -8.70 14.02
N LEU A 130 14.05 -7.65 14.33
CA LEU A 130 12.61 -7.61 14.07
C LEU A 130 12.32 -7.11 12.65
N PHE A 131 13.01 -6.04 12.24
CA PHE A 131 12.78 -5.36 10.96
C PHE A 131 13.88 -5.69 9.94
N ASP A 132 13.46 -6.00 8.71
CA ASP A 132 14.36 -6.38 7.62
C ASP A 132 14.95 -5.17 6.86
N PHE A 133 15.16 -4.04 7.54
CA PHE A 133 15.85 -2.92 6.91
C PHE A 133 17.25 -3.30 6.46
N GLU A 134 17.62 -2.88 5.24
CA GLU A 134 18.89 -3.23 4.61
C GLU A 134 20.02 -2.40 5.23
N LEU A 135 21.01 -3.09 5.83
CA LEU A 135 22.24 -2.50 6.31
C LEU A 135 23.31 -2.65 5.22
N LEU A 136 23.81 -1.54 4.70
CA LEU A 136 24.81 -1.49 3.62
C LEU A 136 26.22 -1.68 4.15
N LYS A 137 26.49 -1.16 5.36
CA LYS A 137 27.77 -1.29 6.10
C LYS A 137 27.50 -1.53 7.57
N GLY A 138 28.37 -2.26 8.23
CA GLY A 138 28.25 -2.64 9.64
C GLY A 138 27.67 -4.04 9.83
N ASP A 139 27.44 -4.43 11.08
CA ASP A 139 26.85 -5.72 11.44
C ASP A 139 25.52 -5.50 12.20
N LYS A 140 24.44 -6.08 11.70
CA LYS A 140 23.09 -6.01 12.29
C LYS A 140 23.01 -6.44 13.75
N LYS A 141 23.94 -7.31 14.21
CA LYS A 141 23.95 -7.82 15.58
C LYS A 141 24.60 -6.85 16.56
N THR A 142 25.57 -6.06 16.10
CA THR A 142 26.45 -5.28 16.98
C THR A 142 26.33 -3.78 16.81
N CYS A 143 25.78 -3.27 15.68
CA CYS A 143 25.78 -1.85 15.34
C CYS A 143 25.00 -0.93 16.31
N LEU A 144 24.11 -1.48 17.16
CA LEU A 144 23.34 -0.77 18.18
C LEU A 144 23.47 -1.41 19.57
N SER A 145 24.47 -2.27 19.79
CA SER A 145 24.60 -3.07 21.02
C SER A 145 25.28 -2.31 22.17
N MET A 146 26.13 -1.35 21.86
CA MET A 146 26.90 -0.60 22.85
C MET A 146 26.44 0.87 22.93
N PRO A 147 26.61 1.54 24.07
CA PRO A 147 26.35 2.98 24.18
C PRO A 147 27.19 3.78 23.16
N ARG A 148 26.65 4.91 22.75
CA ARG A 148 27.31 5.86 21.83
C ARG A 148 27.61 5.30 20.45
N GLN A 149 26.82 4.34 19.98
CA GLN A 149 26.79 3.88 18.61
C GLN A 149 25.64 4.56 17.85
N VAL A 150 25.84 4.81 16.56
CA VAL A 150 24.79 5.33 15.68
C VAL A 150 24.85 4.66 14.31
N VAL A 151 23.68 4.27 13.81
CA VAL A 151 23.45 3.87 12.43
C VAL A 151 22.79 5.03 11.70
N ILE A 152 23.30 5.33 10.50
CA ILE A 152 22.82 6.46 9.69
C ILE A 152 22.32 5.95 8.32
N THR A 153 21.46 6.72 7.65
CA THR A 153 21.06 6.38 6.28
C THR A 153 22.17 6.70 5.28
N GLU A 154 22.12 6.07 4.10
CA GLU A 154 23.05 6.34 3.00
C GLU A 154 23.05 7.84 2.61
N ARG A 155 21.89 8.48 2.58
CA ARG A 155 21.75 9.90 2.31
C ARG A 155 22.50 10.77 3.34
N ILE A 156 22.41 10.42 4.62
CA ILE A 156 23.14 11.10 5.69
C ILE A 156 24.63 10.83 5.58
N ALA A 157 25.02 9.61 5.27
CA ALA A 157 26.44 9.28 5.04
C ALA A 157 27.04 10.16 3.93
N ARG A 158 26.37 10.27 2.79
CA ARG A 158 26.81 11.17 1.69
C ARG A 158 26.82 12.65 2.09
N LYS A 159 25.83 13.09 2.88
CA LYS A 159 25.69 14.49 3.32
C LYS A 159 26.85 14.94 4.21
N TYR A 160 27.28 14.10 5.15
CA TYR A 160 28.32 14.44 6.13
C TYR A 160 29.72 14.05 5.70
N PHE A 161 29.88 12.92 5.03
CA PHE A 161 31.18 12.32 4.75
C PHE A 161 31.55 12.31 3.27
N LYS A 162 30.61 12.66 2.37
CA LYS A 162 30.79 12.64 0.90
C LYS A 162 31.27 11.24 0.45
N ASP A 163 32.52 11.13 0.01
CA ASP A 163 33.14 9.89 -0.49
C ASP A 163 33.96 9.17 0.59
N GLU A 164 34.11 9.77 1.80
CA GLU A 164 34.81 9.13 2.89
C GLU A 164 34.00 7.98 3.49
N ASP A 165 34.69 6.94 4.00
CA ASP A 165 34.03 5.89 4.78
C ASP A 165 33.50 6.46 6.10
N PRO A 166 32.18 6.39 6.36
CA PRO A 166 31.60 6.90 7.58
C PRO A 166 31.87 6.02 8.82
N ILE A 167 32.18 4.72 8.63
CA ILE A 167 32.37 3.80 9.76
C ILE A 167 33.54 4.23 10.65
N GLY A 168 33.32 4.24 11.96
CA GLY A 168 34.29 4.68 12.97
C GLY A 168 34.38 6.20 13.14
N LYS A 169 33.72 6.99 12.30
CA LYS A 169 33.68 8.48 12.45
C LYS A 169 32.72 8.87 13.57
N ILE A 170 33.00 9.99 14.22
CA ILE A 170 32.21 10.46 15.36
C ILE A 170 31.30 11.63 14.94
N LEU A 171 30.02 11.46 15.16
CA LEU A 171 29.00 12.52 15.08
C LEU A 171 28.66 13.04 16.47
N ILE A 172 28.54 14.35 16.62
CA ILE A 172 28.18 14.98 17.88
C ILE A 172 26.73 15.47 17.76
N PHE A 173 25.85 14.88 18.57
CA PHE A 173 24.44 15.26 18.69
C PHE A 173 24.30 16.22 19.86
N THR A 174 23.71 17.39 19.62
CA THR A 174 23.41 18.37 20.63
C THR A 174 21.91 18.62 20.62
N GLY A 175 21.26 18.14 21.65
CA GLY A 175 19.85 18.36 21.91
C GLY A 175 19.62 19.55 22.85
N THR A 176 18.39 19.66 23.35
CA THR A 176 18.00 20.74 24.28
C THR A 176 18.67 20.58 25.65
N TYR A 177 18.90 19.37 26.09
CA TYR A 177 19.33 19.07 27.47
C TYR A 177 20.68 18.34 27.54
N ASP A 178 21.15 17.77 26.45
CA ASP A 178 22.32 16.91 26.44
C ASP A 178 23.17 17.08 25.18
N LYS A 179 24.38 16.57 25.26
CA LYS A 179 25.34 16.48 24.16
C LYS A 179 25.93 15.09 24.17
N VAL A 180 25.70 14.32 23.10
CA VAL A 180 26.17 12.94 22.96
C VAL A 180 27.05 12.81 21.73
N SER A 181 28.24 12.24 21.93
CA SER A 181 29.15 11.88 20.81
C SER A 181 28.94 10.41 20.50
N CYS A 182 28.56 10.11 19.24
CA CYS A 182 28.30 8.75 18.78
C CYS A 182 29.22 8.37 17.64
N GLU A 183 29.75 7.15 17.70
CA GLU A 183 30.51 6.53 16.61
C GLU A 183 29.54 5.95 15.58
N VAL A 184 29.78 6.20 14.31
CA VAL A 184 29.05 5.59 13.21
C VAL A 184 29.45 4.13 13.08
N THR A 185 28.56 3.22 13.41
CA THR A 185 28.76 1.78 13.41
C THR A 185 28.01 1.05 12.30
N GLY A 186 27.16 1.76 11.57
CA GLY A 186 26.44 1.22 10.45
C GLY A 186 25.91 2.28 9.50
N VAL A 187 25.73 1.87 8.24
CA VAL A 187 25.04 2.64 7.20
C VAL A 187 23.90 1.79 6.68
N MET A 188 22.66 2.27 6.80
CA MET A 188 21.48 1.62 6.28
C MET A 188 20.98 2.30 5.02
N LYS A 189 20.28 1.55 4.17
CA LYS A 189 19.55 2.08 3.04
C LYS A 189 18.40 2.98 3.51
N GLU A 190 17.96 3.91 2.66
CA GLU A 190 16.76 4.71 2.96
C GLU A 190 15.56 3.79 3.22
N MET A 191 14.80 4.10 4.27
CA MET A 191 13.60 3.34 4.61
C MET A 191 12.54 3.52 3.51
N PRO A 192 11.86 2.44 3.08
CA PRO A 192 10.86 2.51 2.03
C PRO A 192 9.70 3.44 2.38
N SER A 193 9.14 4.12 1.37
CA SER A 193 8.03 5.07 1.57
C SER A 193 6.72 4.43 2.07
N ASN A 194 6.59 3.11 1.97
CA ASN A 194 5.50 2.31 2.52
C ASN A 194 5.86 1.65 3.87
N SER A 195 6.72 2.27 4.63
CA SER A 195 6.93 1.96 6.05
C SER A 195 6.30 3.04 6.93
N HIS A 196 5.88 2.70 8.14
CA HIS A 196 5.52 3.67 9.16
C HIS A 196 6.76 4.15 9.95
N ILE A 197 7.92 3.50 9.76
CA ILE A 197 9.18 3.83 10.42
C ILE A 197 10.06 4.62 9.46
N HIS A 198 10.43 5.85 9.83
CA HIS A 198 11.27 6.74 9.02
C HIS A 198 12.27 7.49 9.90
N TYR A 199 13.48 6.97 10.02
CA TYR A 199 14.57 7.61 10.76
C TYR A 199 15.83 7.75 9.91
N ASN A 200 16.48 8.89 10.04
CA ASN A 200 17.77 9.16 9.41
C ASN A 200 18.93 8.71 10.28
N PHE A 201 18.71 8.70 11.60
CA PHE A 201 19.70 8.36 12.60
C PHE A 201 19.06 7.43 13.63
N LEU A 202 19.67 6.29 13.87
CA LEU A 202 19.34 5.38 14.95
C LEU A 202 20.51 5.35 15.94
N ILE A 203 20.33 5.99 17.08
CA ILE A 203 21.30 5.98 18.18
C ILE A 203 20.99 4.74 19.03
N SER A 204 22.03 4.05 19.51
CA SER A 204 21.84 2.91 20.40
C SER A 204 21.04 3.33 21.65
N TYR A 205 19.99 2.57 21.97
CA TYR A 205 19.15 2.75 23.16
C TYR A 205 19.96 2.75 24.47
N ALA A 206 21.04 1.97 24.51
CA ALA A 206 21.96 1.92 25.64
C ALA A 206 22.69 3.28 25.89
N SER A 207 22.58 4.26 24.98
CA SER A 207 23.09 5.62 25.19
C SER A 207 22.21 6.48 26.07
N LEU A 208 20.96 6.07 26.28
CA LEU A 208 20.05 6.74 27.25
C LEU A 208 20.57 6.58 28.67
N PRO A 209 20.34 7.57 29.56
CA PRO A 209 20.67 7.44 30.96
C PRO A 209 20.05 6.18 31.56
N GLN A 210 20.78 5.44 32.38
CA GLN A 210 20.36 4.15 32.92
C GLN A 210 18.99 4.23 33.62
N TYR A 211 18.71 5.30 34.36
CA TYR A 211 17.44 5.49 35.04
C TYR A 211 16.25 5.62 34.07
N MET A 212 16.47 6.01 32.82
CA MET A 212 15.43 6.13 31.81
C MET A 212 15.15 4.82 31.08
N GLN A 213 16.14 3.94 30.97
CA GLN A 213 16.04 2.75 30.10
C GLN A 213 14.92 1.79 30.54
N GLU A 214 14.58 1.74 31.83
CA GLU A 214 13.53 0.88 32.41
C GLU A 214 12.47 1.70 33.17
N TYR A 215 12.33 2.99 32.85
CA TYR A 215 11.43 3.89 33.56
C TYR A 215 9.97 3.66 33.15
N TRP A 216 9.10 3.45 34.15
CA TRP A 216 7.71 3.07 33.89
C TRP A 216 6.75 4.26 33.71
N TYR A 217 7.07 5.43 34.22
CA TYR A 217 6.18 6.59 34.17
C TYR A 217 6.15 7.28 32.80
N LYS A 218 7.26 7.27 32.03
CA LYS A 218 7.34 7.93 30.72
C LYS A 218 6.97 6.96 29.60
N HIS A 219 5.92 7.31 28.87
CA HIS A 219 5.42 6.58 27.71
C HIS A 219 5.88 7.25 26.40
N GLU A 220 7.17 7.25 26.14
CA GLU A 220 7.80 7.98 25.03
C GLU A 220 8.54 7.06 24.04
N ALA A 221 8.26 5.75 24.11
CA ALA A 221 8.82 4.76 23.18
C ALA A 221 7.74 4.05 22.39
N TYR A 222 7.98 3.85 21.10
CA TYR A 222 7.26 2.84 20.33
C TYR A 222 7.89 1.49 20.62
N THR A 223 7.15 0.62 21.26
CA THR A 223 7.59 -0.75 21.57
C THR A 223 6.98 -1.73 20.58
N TYR A 224 7.83 -2.58 20.03
CA TYR A 224 7.43 -3.67 19.14
C TYR A 224 7.86 -4.99 19.76
N VAL A 225 6.98 -5.98 19.72
CA VAL A 225 7.23 -7.34 20.19
C VAL A 225 7.05 -8.32 19.05
N LEU A 226 7.91 -9.34 19.03
CA LEU A 226 7.78 -10.49 18.16
C LEU A 226 7.11 -11.60 18.95
N LEU A 227 5.96 -12.06 18.50
CA LEU A 227 5.23 -13.17 19.13
C LEU A 227 5.55 -14.48 18.41
N ASP A 228 5.60 -15.57 19.17
CA ASP A 228 5.72 -16.95 18.66
C ASP A 228 4.50 -17.34 17.83
N SER A 229 3.32 -16.85 18.22
CA SER A 229 2.08 -17.03 17.47
C SER A 229 1.11 -15.86 17.65
N PRO A 230 0.27 -15.57 16.63
CA PRO A 230 -0.74 -14.49 16.70
C PRO A 230 -1.79 -14.68 17.81
N GLU A 231 -2.06 -15.93 18.21
CA GLU A 231 -3.05 -16.29 19.23
C GLU A 231 -2.65 -15.78 20.62
N ARG A 232 -1.35 -15.63 20.88
CA ARG A 232 -0.80 -15.11 22.14
C ARG A 232 -1.22 -13.68 22.46
N LYS A 233 -1.61 -12.91 21.44
CA LYS A 233 -2.04 -11.52 21.59
C LYS A 233 -3.06 -11.36 22.73
N ALA A 234 -4.16 -12.11 22.69
CA ALA A 234 -5.25 -11.97 23.68
C ALA A 234 -4.81 -12.38 25.10
N GLU A 235 -3.94 -13.36 25.22
CA GLU A 235 -3.39 -13.80 26.51
C GLU A 235 -2.50 -12.70 27.11
N ILE A 236 -1.58 -12.15 26.32
CA ILE A 236 -0.68 -11.08 26.74
C ILE A 236 -1.46 -9.83 27.18
N GLU A 237 -2.47 -9.40 26.39
CA GLU A 237 -3.31 -8.25 26.73
C GLU A 237 -4.06 -8.47 28.05
N LYS A 238 -4.47 -9.69 28.32
CA LYS A 238 -5.17 -10.07 29.59
C LYS A 238 -4.23 -10.15 30.79
N GLU A 239 -3.01 -10.65 30.60
CA GLU A 239 -2.04 -10.87 31.67
C GLU A 239 -1.25 -9.60 32.02
N PHE A 240 -1.10 -8.67 31.07
CA PHE A 240 -0.32 -7.45 31.24
C PHE A 240 -0.74 -6.62 32.45
N PRO A 241 -2.03 -6.34 32.75
CA PRO A 241 -2.42 -5.53 33.90
C PRO A 241 -1.93 -6.10 35.24
N VAL A 242 -1.99 -7.43 35.39
CA VAL A 242 -1.50 -8.12 36.60
C VAL A 242 0.01 -7.98 36.73
N MET A 243 0.75 -8.12 35.65
CA MET A 243 2.19 -7.90 35.61
C MET A 243 2.53 -6.46 35.98
N ALA A 244 1.83 -5.48 35.37
CA ALA A 244 2.10 -4.04 35.54
C ALA A 244 1.96 -3.59 37.01
N GLU A 245 1.08 -4.22 37.81
CA GLU A 245 0.92 -3.88 39.24
C GLU A 245 2.23 -4.01 40.03
N LYS A 246 3.13 -4.93 39.64
CA LYS A 246 4.44 -5.13 40.30
C LYS A 246 5.38 -3.92 40.14
N TYR A 247 5.17 -3.12 39.09
CA TYR A 247 6.06 -2.02 38.70
C TYR A 247 5.49 -0.63 39.03
N LYS A 248 4.27 -0.55 39.55
CA LYS A 248 3.62 0.70 39.98
C LYS A 248 4.14 1.15 41.34
N THR A 249 5.37 1.57 41.40
CA THR A 249 6.01 2.02 42.66
C THR A 249 5.68 3.48 43.03
N GLU A 250 5.34 4.33 42.06
CA GLU A 250 5.04 5.73 42.28
C GLU A 250 3.55 5.94 42.59
N GLU A 251 3.25 6.89 43.47
CA GLU A 251 1.88 7.21 43.91
C GLU A 251 0.96 7.64 42.77
N ALA A 252 1.51 8.40 41.82
CA ALA A 252 0.79 8.84 40.63
C ALA A 252 0.34 7.69 39.71
N LEU A 253 0.94 6.53 39.82
CA LEU A 253 0.64 5.35 39.01
C LEU A 253 -0.44 4.45 39.60
N LYS A 254 -0.75 4.59 40.88
CA LYS A 254 -1.61 3.65 41.64
C LYS A 254 -3.09 3.78 41.28
N ASN A 255 -3.54 4.94 40.82
CA ASN A 255 -4.97 5.24 40.66
C ASN A 255 -5.59 4.76 39.34
N LYS A 256 -4.79 4.30 38.37
CA LYS A 256 -5.27 3.81 37.06
C LYS A 256 -4.87 2.36 36.86
N THR A 257 -5.75 1.59 36.23
CA THR A 257 -5.39 0.28 35.72
C THR A 257 -4.68 0.46 34.40
N TRP A 258 -3.47 -0.08 34.27
CA TRP A 258 -2.65 -0.06 33.07
C TRP A 258 -2.88 -1.33 32.27
N GLY A 259 -3.15 -1.13 30.99
CA GLY A 259 -3.30 -2.20 30.02
C GLY A 259 -2.46 -1.95 28.78
N VAL A 260 -2.44 -2.91 27.91
CA VAL A 260 -1.88 -2.78 26.58
C VAL A 260 -2.85 -3.27 25.52
N SER A 261 -2.74 -2.71 24.33
CA SER A 261 -3.36 -3.24 23.12
C SER A 261 -2.24 -3.53 22.12
N LEU A 262 -2.21 -4.76 21.61
CA LEU A 262 -1.22 -5.19 20.62
C LEU A 262 -1.80 -5.01 19.24
N ILE A 263 -1.25 -4.09 18.44
CA ILE A 263 -1.69 -3.88 17.07
C ILE A 263 -0.73 -4.59 16.10
N PRO A 264 -1.24 -5.43 15.16
CA PRO A 264 -0.39 -6.04 14.13
C PRO A 264 0.34 -4.98 13.33
N LEU A 265 1.60 -5.23 12.99
CA LEU A 265 2.45 -4.30 12.24
C LEU A 265 1.78 -3.80 10.95
N ALA A 266 1.18 -4.70 10.18
CA ALA A 266 0.50 -4.38 8.92
C ALA A 266 -0.76 -3.52 9.05
N ASP A 267 -1.33 -3.42 10.27
CA ASP A 267 -2.56 -2.65 10.52
C ASP A 267 -2.28 -1.25 11.08
N ILE A 268 -1.04 -0.97 11.52
CA ILE A 268 -0.66 0.30 12.16
C ILE A 268 -1.04 1.48 11.28
N HIS A 269 -0.69 1.45 10.00
CA HIS A 269 -0.88 2.56 9.07
C HIS A 269 -2.36 2.89 8.83
N LEU A 270 -3.24 1.90 8.77
CA LEU A 270 -4.66 2.06 8.44
C LEU A 270 -5.61 2.12 9.66
N THR A 271 -5.06 2.09 10.88
CA THR A 271 -5.86 2.31 12.10
C THR A 271 -6.06 3.80 12.38
N PRO A 272 -7.15 4.18 13.07
CA PRO A 272 -7.37 5.57 13.48
C PRO A 272 -6.19 6.13 14.26
N GLN A 273 -6.00 7.44 14.16
CA GLN A 273 -4.99 8.14 14.95
C GLN A 273 -5.37 8.13 16.43
N ILE A 274 -4.40 7.82 17.28
CA ILE A 274 -4.52 7.81 18.74
C ILE A 274 -3.46 8.74 19.35
N GLY A 275 -3.52 8.94 20.67
CA GLY A 275 -2.57 9.83 21.36
C GLY A 275 -1.12 9.45 21.09
N TYR A 276 -0.25 10.46 20.96
CA TYR A 276 1.19 10.33 20.70
C TYR A 276 1.57 9.60 19.40
N GLU A 277 0.67 9.54 18.42
CA GLU A 277 0.98 9.03 17.09
C GLU A 277 1.61 10.14 16.25
N THR A 278 2.84 9.95 15.79
CA THR A 278 3.58 10.94 14.97
C THR A 278 3.45 10.65 13.46
N GLU A 279 3.06 9.43 13.10
CA GLU A 279 2.95 9.02 11.71
C GLU A 279 1.65 9.52 11.06
N THR A 280 1.76 9.89 9.79
CA THR A 280 0.58 10.21 8.97
C THR A 280 -0.16 8.92 8.64
N LYS A 281 -1.34 8.77 9.21
CA LYS A 281 -2.20 7.59 9.03
C LYS A 281 -2.97 7.63 7.73
N GLY A 282 -3.11 6.47 7.10
CA GLY A 282 -4.13 6.21 6.10
C GLY A 282 -5.51 5.99 6.75
N ASN A 283 -6.55 5.99 5.94
CA ASN A 283 -7.90 5.71 6.41
C ASN A 283 -8.48 4.50 5.66
N ARG A 284 -8.71 3.40 6.37
CA ARG A 284 -9.22 2.15 5.77
C ARG A 284 -10.56 2.34 5.05
N SER A 285 -11.46 3.15 5.61
CA SER A 285 -12.76 3.43 4.98
C SER A 285 -12.61 4.21 3.68
N SER A 286 -11.69 5.18 3.65
CA SER A 286 -11.36 5.92 2.43
C SER A 286 -10.75 5.01 1.35
N MET A 287 -9.90 4.04 1.74
CA MET A 287 -9.33 3.06 0.80
C MET A 287 -10.43 2.17 0.20
N ILE A 288 -11.37 1.71 1.02
CA ILE A 288 -12.52 0.93 0.54
C ILE A 288 -13.39 1.77 -0.41
N ALA A 289 -13.66 3.03 -0.10
CA ALA A 289 -14.40 3.93 -0.98
C ALA A 289 -13.68 4.14 -2.33
N LEU A 290 -12.35 4.29 -2.32
CA LEU A 290 -11.55 4.38 -3.55
C LEU A 290 -11.60 3.10 -4.40
N ILE A 291 -11.65 1.91 -3.77
CA ILE A 291 -11.84 0.64 -4.50
C ILE A 291 -13.19 0.65 -5.22
N PHE A 292 -14.28 1.04 -4.53
CA PHE A 292 -15.59 1.12 -5.15
C PHE A 292 -15.62 2.13 -6.30
N ALA A 293 -15.02 3.31 -6.12
CA ALA A 293 -14.91 4.32 -7.17
C ALA A 293 -14.11 3.80 -8.39
N ALA A 294 -12.98 3.13 -8.17
CA ALA A 294 -12.18 2.54 -9.23
C ALA A 294 -12.97 1.48 -10.03
N VAL A 295 -13.69 0.61 -9.33
CA VAL A 295 -14.55 -0.42 -9.96
C VAL A 295 -15.68 0.24 -10.75
N ALA A 296 -16.33 1.27 -10.21
CA ALA A 296 -17.40 2.00 -10.90
C ALA A 296 -16.88 2.65 -12.19
N ILE A 297 -15.71 3.30 -12.15
CA ILE A 297 -15.08 3.90 -13.33
C ILE A 297 -14.77 2.85 -14.40
N LEU A 298 -14.24 1.69 -14.02
CA LEU A 298 -13.99 0.57 -14.95
C LEU A 298 -15.27 0.07 -15.59
N VAL A 299 -16.32 -0.13 -14.80
CA VAL A 299 -17.63 -0.57 -15.29
C VAL A 299 -18.22 0.45 -16.27
N ILE A 300 -18.15 1.75 -15.95
CA ILE A 300 -18.60 2.83 -16.85
C ILE A 300 -17.80 2.80 -18.16
N ALA A 301 -16.47 2.65 -18.09
CA ALA A 301 -15.63 2.57 -19.28
C ALA A 301 -16.01 1.37 -20.18
N TRP A 302 -16.24 0.20 -19.58
CA TRP A 302 -16.71 -0.99 -20.32
C TRP A 302 -18.11 -0.80 -20.90
N ILE A 303 -19.05 -0.25 -20.14
CA ILE A 303 -20.42 0.05 -20.62
C ILE A 303 -20.37 1.02 -21.79
N ASN A 304 -19.56 2.09 -21.71
CA ASN A 304 -19.39 3.03 -22.80
C ASN A 304 -18.85 2.35 -24.06
N TYR A 305 -17.79 1.52 -23.91
CA TYR A 305 -17.25 0.71 -25.01
C TYR A 305 -18.32 -0.19 -25.62
N ILE A 306 -19.10 -0.90 -24.79
CA ILE A 306 -20.20 -1.78 -25.22
C ILE A 306 -21.25 -0.98 -25.99
N ASN A 307 -21.72 0.13 -25.45
CA ASN A 307 -22.75 0.97 -26.06
C ASN A 307 -22.33 1.42 -27.46
N LEU A 308 -21.11 1.91 -27.60
CA LEU A 308 -20.54 2.32 -28.88
C LEU A 308 -20.37 1.13 -29.84
N THR A 309 -19.95 -0.03 -29.35
CA THR A 309 -19.78 -1.25 -30.15
C THR A 309 -21.12 -1.80 -30.61
N VAL A 310 -22.13 -1.84 -29.75
CA VAL A 310 -23.50 -2.31 -30.08
C VAL A 310 -24.19 -1.34 -31.03
N ALA A 311 -24.07 -0.02 -30.84
CA ALA A 311 -24.65 0.95 -31.77
C ALA A 311 -24.15 0.74 -33.22
N ARG A 312 -22.91 0.29 -33.38
CA ARG A 312 -22.32 -0.04 -34.69
C ARG A 312 -22.47 -1.49 -35.15
N SER A 313 -22.88 -2.36 -34.27
CA SER A 313 -23.12 -3.76 -34.62
C SER A 313 -24.15 -3.90 -35.73
N MET A 314 -25.03 -2.91 -35.91
CA MET A 314 -26.02 -2.87 -36.98
C MET A 314 -25.39 -2.76 -38.38
N GLU A 315 -24.27 -2.05 -38.53
CA GLU A 315 -23.54 -1.99 -39.79
C GLU A 315 -22.82 -3.33 -40.09
N ARG A 316 -22.44 -4.06 -39.05
CA ARG A 316 -21.82 -5.40 -39.15
C ARG A 316 -22.82 -6.54 -39.25
N ALA A 317 -24.10 -6.26 -38.96
CA ALA A 317 -25.16 -7.27 -38.99
C ALA A 317 -25.25 -7.92 -40.36
N LYS A 318 -25.15 -7.19 -41.45
CA LYS A 318 -25.14 -7.71 -42.80
C LYS A 318 -23.97 -8.66 -43.06
N GLU A 319 -22.76 -8.26 -42.66
CA GLU A 319 -21.53 -9.07 -42.78
C GLU A 319 -21.65 -10.40 -42.00
N VAL A 320 -22.10 -10.31 -40.74
CA VAL A 320 -22.32 -11.49 -39.88
C VAL A 320 -23.42 -12.37 -40.43
N GLY A 321 -24.51 -11.77 -40.97
CA GLY A 321 -25.59 -12.50 -41.63
C GLY A 321 -25.12 -13.27 -42.82
N VAL A 322 -24.37 -12.69 -43.75
CA VAL A 322 -23.77 -13.34 -44.91
C VAL A 322 -22.87 -14.49 -44.50
N ARG A 323 -21.97 -14.27 -43.53
CA ARG A 323 -21.07 -15.35 -43.05
C ARG A 323 -21.80 -16.53 -42.45
N ARG A 324 -22.92 -16.29 -41.71
CA ARG A 324 -23.76 -17.38 -41.20
C ARG A 324 -24.47 -18.16 -42.28
N VAL A 325 -24.93 -17.50 -43.35
CA VAL A 325 -25.57 -18.16 -44.48
C VAL A 325 -24.53 -19.00 -45.24
N VAL A 326 -23.29 -18.57 -45.35
CA VAL A 326 -22.16 -19.28 -46.00
C VAL A 326 -21.60 -20.40 -45.09
N GLY A 327 -22.13 -20.61 -43.86
CA GLY A 327 -21.79 -21.75 -43.03
C GLY A 327 -20.83 -21.47 -41.86
N ALA A 328 -20.57 -20.20 -41.52
CA ALA A 328 -19.74 -19.88 -40.34
C ALA A 328 -20.42 -20.34 -39.02
N PHE A 329 -19.71 -21.09 -38.20
CA PHE A 329 -20.19 -21.52 -36.89
C PHE A 329 -20.30 -20.37 -35.90
N ARG A 330 -21.29 -20.42 -35.00
CA ARG A 330 -21.53 -19.39 -33.96
C ARG A 330 -20.29 -19.15 -33.09
N GLN A 331 -19.57 -20.20 -32.72
CA GLN A 331 -18.38 -20.14 -31.92
C GLN A 331 -17.24 -19.34 -32.60
N GLN A 332 -17.05 -19.52 -33.90
CA GLN A 332 -16.02 -18.80 -34.66
C GLN A 332 -16.26 -17.30 -34.64
N LEU A 333 -17.53 -16.89 -34.73
CA LEU A 333 -17.88 -15.47 -34.65
C LEU A 333 -17.69 -14.92 -33.24
N ILE A 334 -18.01 -15.66 -32.17
CA ILE A 334 -17.74 -15.28 -30.78
C ILE A 334 -16.24 -15.08 -30.57
N TYR A 335 -15.41 -16.04 -30.97
CA TYR A 335 -13.95 -15.92 -30.87
C TYR A 335 -13.41 -14.71 -31.64
N GLN A 336 -13.97 -14.39 -32.80
CA GLN A 336 -13.60 -13.21 -33.54
C GLN A 336 -13.89 -11.91 -32.74
N PHE A 337 -15.08 -11.77 -32.15
CA PHE A 337 -15.43 -10.60 -31.32
C PHE A 337 -14.58 -10.51 -30.08
N LEU A 338 -14.31 -11.65 -29.40
CA LEU A 338 -13.41 -11.69 -28.24
C LEU A 338 -11.98 -11.28 -28.61
N PHE A 339 -11.50 -11.73 -29.76
CA PHE A 339 -10.17 -11.35 -30.24
C PHE A 339 -10.07 -9.86 -30.60
N GLU A 340 -11.10 -9.29 -31.21
CA GLU A 340 -11.19 -7.86 -31.48
C GLU A 340 -11.22 -7.05 -30.17
N ALA A 341 -11.99 -7.51 -29.16
CA ALA A 341 -12.01 -6.90 -27.84
C ALA A 341 -10.65 -7.03 -27.13
N LEU A 342 -9.98 -8.16 -27.23
CA LEU A 342 -8.63 -8.35 -26.71
C LEU A 342 -7.66 -7.31 -27.27
N VAL A 343 -7.62 -7.14 -28.60
CA VAL A 343 -6.71 -6.18 -29.23
C VAL A 343 -7.01 -4.74 -28.80
N MET A 344 -8.30 -4.35 -28.72
CA MET A 344 -8.71 -3.03 -28.26
C MET A 344 -8.35 -2.77 -26.79
N ASN A 345 -8.64 -3.73 -25.91
CA ASN A 345 -8.31 -3.64 -24.48
C ASN A 345 -6.78 -3.61 -24.28
N LEU A 346 -6.01 -4.39 -25.05
CA LEU A 346 -4.55 -4.40 -24.96
C LEU A 346 -3.93 -3.03 -25.33
N ILE A 347 -4.39 -2.45 -26.44
CA ILE A 347 -3.95 -1.11 -26.85
C ILE A 347 -4.35 -0.08 -25.79
N ALA A 348 -5.59 -0.15 -25.29
CA ALA A 348 -6.07 0.76 -24.26
C ALA A 348 -5.27 0.61 -22.96
N PHE A 349 -4.93 -0.62 -22.57
CA PHE A 349 -4.12 -0.90 -21.38
C PHE A 349 -2.69 -0.35 -21.49
N ILE A 350 -2.03 -0.53 -22.65
CA ILE A 350 -0.69 0.03 -22.89
C ILE A 350 -0.73 1.56 -22.80
N LEU A 351 -1.75 2.19 -23.40
CA LEU A 351 -1.94 3.64 -23.31
C LEU A 351 -2.25 4.08 -21.87
N ALA A 352 -3.05 3.29 -21.12
CA ALA A 352 -3.37 3.58 -19.72
C ALA A 352 -2.12 3.57 -18.85
N VAL A 353 -1.25 2.56 -19.01
CA VAL A 353 0.04 2.51 -18.28
C VAL A 353 0.91 3.72 -18.63
N GLY A 354 1.01 4.08 -19.92
CA GLY A 354 1.74 5.28 -20.32
C GLY A 354 1.16 6.58 -19.73
N LEU A 355 -0.17 6.69 -19.63
CA LEU A 355 -0.82 7.83 -18.97
C LEU A 355 -0.53 7.86 -17.46
N ILE A 356 -0.53 6.69 -16.80
CA ILE A 356 -0.20 6.59 -15.37
C ILE A 356 1.22 7.06 -15.12
N GLU A 357 2.20 6.57 -15.86
CA GLU A 357 3.61 6.98 -15.70
C GLU A 357 3.79 8.50 -15.89
N LEU A 358 3.04 9.10 -16.79
CA LEU A 358 3.07 10.55 -17.03
C LEU A 358 2.43 11.36 -15.90
N VAL A 359 1.35 10.85 -15.28
CA VAL A 359 0.60 11.53 -14.21
C VAL A 359 1.20 11.26 -12.82
N LEU A 360 1.84 10.11 -12.64
CA LEU A 360 2.32 9.62 -11.35
C LEU A 360 3.24 10.60 -10.59
N PRO A 361 4.19 11.32 -11.22
CA PRO A 361 5.00 12.30 -10.51
C PRO A 361 4.18 13.43 -9.88
N HIS A 362 3.17 13.94 -10.60
CA HIS A 362 2.27 14.98 -10.12
C HIS A 362 1.35 14.45 -9.01
N PHE A 363 0.85 13.22 -9.17
CA PHE A 363 0.06 12.54 -8.16
C PHE A 363 0.86 12.36 -6.86
N ASN A 364 2.12 11.93 -6.96
CA ASN A 364 3.02 11.76 -5.82
C ASN A 364 3.26 13.07 -5.06
N GLN A 365 3.41 14.18 -5.77
CA GLN A 365 3.50 15.51 -5.14
C GLN A 365 2.23 15.89 -4.39
N LEU A 366 1.05 15.59 -4.95
CA LEU A 366 -0.25 15.87 -4.33
C LEU A 366 -0.46 15.06 -3.05
N VAL A 367 -0.10 13.77 -3.08
CA VAL A 367 -0.29 12.83 -1.97
C VAL A 367 0.83 12.93 -0.93
N GLY A 368 1.99 13.52 -1.29
CA GLY A 368 3.18 13.59 -0.45
C GLY A 368 3.86 12.21 -0.23
N ARG A 369 3.66 11.26 -1.16
CA ARG A 369 4.16 9.89 -1.10
C ARG A 369 4.80 9.49 -2.43
N THR A 370 5.79 8.59 -2.37
CA THR A 370 6.42 8.02 -3.57
C THR A 370 5.76 6.71 -3.97
N VAL A 371 4.57 6.80 -4.54
CA VAL A 371 3.87 5.65 -5.12
C VAL A 371 4.51 5.29 -6.45
N THR A 372 4.73 4.00 -6.68
CA THR A 372 5.28 3.48 -7.94
C THR A 372 4.39 2.36 -8.48
N PHE A 373 4.35 2.19 -9.80
CA PHE A 373 3.57 1.11 -10.40
C PHE A 373 4.13 -0.28 -10.06
N SER A 374 5.38 -0.36 -9.62
CA SER A 374 6.02 -1.61 -9.19
C SER A 374 5.32 -2.30 -8.00
N VAL A 375 4.49 -1.58 -7.24
CA VAL A 375 3.71 -2.15 -6.12
C VAL A 375 2.83 -3.33 -6.56
N TRP A 376 2.40 -3.37 -7.82
CA TRP A 376 1.62 -4.48 -8.38
C TRP A 376 2.38 -5.80 -8.44
N PHE A 377 3.71 -5.75 -8.49
CA PHE A 377 4.56 -6.94 -8.54
C PHE A 377 5.06 -7.36 -7.15
N MET A 378 4.70 -6.62 -6.12
CA MET A 378 4.85 -7.04 -4.73
C MET A 378 3.72 -8.00 -4.39
N ASP A 379 4.00 -9.11 -3.74
CA ASP A 379 3.04 -10.17 -3.42
C ASP A 379 2.29 -10.70 -4.68
N TYR A 380 1.01 -11.03 -4.51
CA TYR A 380 0.16 -11.61 -5.56
C TYR A 380 -0.79 -10.60 -6.23
N TRP A 381 -0.61 -9.28 -6.06
CA TRP A 381 -1.50 -8.24 -6.59
C TRP A 381 -1.58 -8.24 -8.13
N TRP A 382 -0.52 -8.66 -8.83
CA TRP A 382 -0.50 -8.80 -10.28
C TRP A 382 -1.58 -9.79 -10.78
N ILE A 383 -1.96 -10.80 -9.98
CA ILE A 383 -3.02 -11.75 -10.33
C ILE A 383 -4.36 -11.01 -10.46
N LEU A 384 -4.66 -10.10 -9.52
CA LEU A 384 -5.86 -9.29 -9.56
C LEU A 384 -5.90 -8.43 -10.83
N LEU A 385 -4.78 -7.82 -11.20
CA LEU A 385 -4.67 -7.01 -12.41
C LEU A 385 -4.97 -7.85 -13.66
N VAL A 386 -4.41 -9.06 -13.77
CA VAL A 386 -4.69 -9.99 -14.87
C VAL A 386 -6.16 -10.42 -14.89
N LEU A 387 -6.75 -10.73 -13.74
CA LEU A 387 -8.16 -11.12 -13.64
C LEU A 387 -9.09 -9.99 -14.09
N VAL A 388 -8.85 -8.75 -13.66
CA VAL A 388 -9.61 -7.57 -14.08
C VAL A 388 -9.48 -7.35 -15.58
N PHE A 389 -8.28 -7.50 -16.15
CA PHE A 389 -8.05 -7.37 -17.59
C PHE A 389 -8.81 -8.45 -18.39
N ILE A 390 -8.76 -9.72 -17.96
CA ILE A 390 -9.50 -10.81 -18.57
C ILE A 390 -11.02 -10.56 -18.48
N ALA A 391 -11.52 -10.16 -17.32
CA ALA A 391 -12.94 -9.82 -17.14
C ALA A 391 -13.37 -8.71 -18.12
N GLY A 392 -12.54 -7.68 -18.30
CA GLY A 392 -12.78 -6.61 -19.28
C GLY A 392 -12.93 -7.12 -20.71
N ILE A 393 -12.06 -8.03 -21.15
CA ILE A 393 -12.14 -8.66 -22.47
C ILE A 393 -13.46 -9.42 -22.63
N PHE A 394 -13.82 -10.22 -21.63
CA PHE A 394 -15.07 -11.00 -21.68
C PHE A 394 -16.30 -10.09 -21.71
N ILE A 395 -16.39 -9.12 -20.82
CA ILE A 395 -17.52 -8.19 -20.74
C ILE A 395 -17.65 -7.40 -22.04
N SER A 396 -16.56 -6.84 -22.54
CA SER A 396 -16.54 -5.99 -23.73
C SER A 396 -16.69 -6.75 -25.05
N GLY A 397 -16.27 -8.02 -25.13
CA GLY A 397 -16.33 -8.83 -26.36
C GLY A 397 -17.52 -9.75 -26.46
N TYR A 398 -17.89 -10.42 -25.35
CA TYR A 398 -18.93 -11.46 -25.38
C TYR A 398 -20.35 -10.87 -25.52
N TYR A 399 -20.64 -9.78 -24.80
CA TYR A 399 -21.97 -9.17 -24.86
C TYR A 399 -22.34 -8.67 -26.27
N PRO A 400 -21.51 -7.88 -26.98
CA PRO A 400 -21.82 -7.47 -28.37
C PRO A 400 -21.95 -8.66 -29.32
N ALA A 401 -21.16 -9.72 -29.11
CA ALA A 401 -21.27 -10.94 -29.90
C ALA A 401 -22.64 -11.60 -29.73
N LEU A 402 -23.11 -11.78 -28.48
CA LEU A 402 -24.43 -12.35 -28.19
C LEU A 402 -25.57 -11.50 -28.75
N ALA A 403 -25.50 -10.18 -28.62
CA ALA A 403 -26.50 -9.24 -29.11
C ALA A 403 -26.77 -9.41 -30.62
N LEU A 404 -25.71 -9.71 -31.40
CA LEU A 404 -25.82 -9.99 -32.83
C LEU A 404 -26.23 -11.42 -33.12
N LEU A 405 -25.60 -12.41 -32.46
CA LEU A 405 -25.75 -13.83 -32.80
C LEU A 405 -27.10 -14.45 -32.39
N ASN A 406 -27.79 -13.84 -31.43
CA ASN A 406 -29.13 -14.27 -31.01
C ASN A 406 -30.25 -13.85 -32.01
N ARG A 407 -29.94 -13.13 -33.09
CA ARG A 407 -30.88 -12.73 -34.12
C ARG A 407 -30.86 -13.70 -35.29
N LYS A 408 -32.03 -13.92 -35.92
CA LYS A 408 -32.16 -14.78 -37.12
C LYS A 408 -31.39 -14.13 -38.30
N PRO A 409 -30.64 -14.92 -39.13
CA PRO A 409 -29.86 -14.38 -40.26
C PRO A 409 -30.69 -13.55 -41.25
N ILE A 410 -31.94 -13.94 -41.51
CA ILE A 410 -32.87 -13.20 -42.38
C ILE A 410 -33.16 -11.79 -41.87
N THR A 411 -33.30 -11.61 -40.55
CA THR A 411 -33.55 -10.30 -39.95
C THR A 411 -32.31 -9.40 -40.03
N LEU A 412 -31.12 -9.99 -39.96
CA LEU A 412 -29.83 -9.33 -40.12
C LEU A 412 -29.65 -8.78 -41.55
N LEU A 413 -30.11 -9.51 -42.56
CA LEU A 413 -30.01 -9.14 -43.97
C LEU A 413 -31.03 -8.07 -44.40
N LYS A 414 -32.28 -8.12 -43.86
CA LYS A 414 -33.38 -7.22 -44.23
C LYS A 414 -33.27 -5.80 -43.63
N GLY A 415 -32.31 -5.53 -42.73
CA GLY A 415 -32.04 -4.20 -42.16
C GLY A 415 -33.14 -3.58 -41.29
N LYS A 416 -34.23 -4.34 -40.98
CA LYS A 416 -35.34 -3.89 -40.14
C LYS A 416 -35.04 -3.92 -38.64
N PHE A 417 -34.02 -3.11 -38.21
CA PHE A 417 -33.53 -3.12 -36.82
C PHE A 417 -34.09 -1.99 -35.95
N LEU A 418 -34.80 -1.02 -36.53
CA LEU A 418 -35.09 0.25 -35.86
C LEU A 418 -36.11 0.17 -34.72
N HIS A 419 -36.78 -0.96 -34.46
CA HIS A 419 -37.91 -1.02 -33.50
C HIS A 419 -37.99 -2.29 -32.64
N SER A 420 -36.87 -2.81 -32.14
CA SER A 420 -36.92 -3.93 -31.22
C SER A 420 -36.94 -3.47 -29.76
N LYS A 421 -38.10 -3.52 -29.11
CA LYS A 421 -38.34 -3.16 -27.69
C LYS A 421 -37.37 -3.77 -26.69
N SER A 422 -36.79 -4.94 -26.99
CA SER A 422 -35.82 -5.64 -26.11
C SER A 422 -34.41 -5.02 -26.14
N GLY A 423 -33.95 -4.52 -27.31
CA GLY A 423 -32.65 -3.84 -27.43
C GLY A 423 -32.63 -2.45 -26.81
N ASP A 424 -33.76 -1.75 -26.87
CA ASP A 424 -33.92 -0.42 -26.29
C ASP A 424 -33.92 -0.45 -24.74
N ARG A 425 -34.58 -1.46 -24.13
CA ARG A 425 -34.55 -1.60 -22.65
C ARG A 425 -33.14 -1.83 -22.10
N THR A 426 -32.38 -2.72 -22.71
CA THR A 426 -31.00 -2.98 -22.23
C THR A 426 -30.12 -1.76 -22.39
N ARG A 427 -30.25 -1.02 -23.50
CA ARG A 427 -29.55 0.23 -23.71
C ARG A 427 -29.97 1.32 -22.71
N GLN A 428 -31.27 1.42 -22.40
CA GLN A 428 -31.80 2.35 -21.38
C GLN A 428 -31.22 2.00 -20.00
N VAL A 429 -31.19 0.72 -19.60
CA VAL A 429 -30.59 0.30 -18.32
C VAL A 429 -29.11 0.64 -18.26
N LEU A 430 -28.34 0.37 -19.34
CA LEU A 430 -26.91 0.70 -19.40
C LEU A 430 -26.67 2.22 -19.33
N VAL A 431 -27.52 3.01 -19.97
CA VAL A 431 -27.47 4.49 -19.90
C VAL A 431 -27.84 4.98 -18.50
N VAL A 432 -28.89 4.42 -17.87
CA VAL A 432 -29.25 4.77 -16.49
C VAL A 432 -28.11 4.45 -15.53
N VAL A 433 -27.52 3.26 -15.62
CA VAL A 433 -26.37 2.89 -14.78
C VAL A 433 -25.18 3.85 -15.00
N GLN A 434 -24.95 4.30 -16.25
CA GLN A 434 -23.87 5.25 -16.57
C GLN A 434 -24.09 6.65 -15.97
N TYR A 435 -25.36 7.08 -15.78
CA TYR A 435 -25.68 8.39 -15.20
C TYR A 435 -25.94 8.35 -13.69
N THR A 436 -26.08 7.18 -13.08
CA THR A 436 -26.31 7.01 -11.64
C THR A 436 -25.09 6.56 -10.87
N ALA A 437 -24.03 6.10 -11.54
CA ALA A 437 -22.71 5.74 -10.98
C ALA A 437 -21.73 6.90 -11.11
#